data_a78bab335b0fe0268d6fb6e140d89612
#
_entry.id   a78bab335b0fe0268d6fb6e140d89612
#
_cell.length_a   1.000
_cell.length_b   1.000
_cell.length_c   1.000
_cell.angle_alpha   90.00
_cell.angle_beta   90.00
_cell.angle_gamma   90.00
#
_symmetry.space_group_name_H-M   'P 1'
#
loop_
_entity.id
_entity.type
_entity.pdbx_description
1 polymer ?
#
loop_
_entity_poly.entity_id
_entity_poly.type
_entity_poly.pdbx_seq_one_letter_code
_entity_poly.pdbx_strand_id
1 'polypeptide(L)'
;MPTSPRFDVLIIGSGAAGLSLALQLPNSLQIAVLSKSQLGSGSTSWAQGGMAAVLHDRDSVEAHVTDTLDAGAGLCHEPAVRFTVGRSRQSVDWLVSQGIAFDLREDQPDLEFREFHLTMEGGHSHRRVIHAADQTGLAISEVLANRAEQAPNITLLTDLCLVDVIKSGGRVCGAHLLNTQDRRVQTLSANAVVLATGGASKAYRYTTNPDGASGDGIAVAWRAGCRVANLEFNQFHPTCLYHPKTRSFLVTEALRGEGATLHLEDGERFMPHFDPRAELAPRDIVARAIDHEMKRLGADCVYLDISHRPASFIRRHFPQAYERCLALGIDMTTERVPVVPAAHYTCGGVVVNQHGATDVPGLYVVGESACTGLHGANRMASNSLLECFVYAQSAAEHIATSLSRSSPSSSATGTPIVWDDSRVRDSDEKVVIQHNWQELRRLMWDYVGIVRTSRRLEYAAARIALLEQEVSRYYGRFQITRPLLEMRNLTQVSQLMVSCASGRRESRGLHFNSDYPDALPDALDSVLIPPNFDPTLALDGPVDQLPEYP
;
A
#
# COMPACT_ATOMS: atom_id res chain seq x y z
N MET A 1 17.45 23.52 27.96
CA MET A 1 16.39 23.13 27.01
C MET A 1 15.95 21.73 27.41
N PRO A 2 14.66 21.40 27.47
CA PRO A 2 14.26 20.02 27.73
C PRO A 2 14.85 19.13 26.60
N THR A 3 15.52 18.05 26.98
CA THR A 3 16.05 17.06 26.03
C THR A 3 14.88 16.45 25.30
N SER A 4 14.92 16.47 23.95
CA SER A 4 13.88 15.80 23.14
C SER A 4 13.76 14.33 23.55
N PRO A 5 12.55 13.77 23.60
CA PRO A 5 12.36 12.37 23.94
C PRO A 5 13.20 11.49 23.00
N ARG A 6 13.87 10.51 23.59
CA ARG A 6 14.69 9.55 22.84
C ARG A 6 14.04 8.18 22.93
N PHE A 7 13.87 7.56 21.79
CA PHE A 7 13.40 6.18 21.66
C PHE A 7 14.51 5.29 21.09
N ASP A 8 14.41 3.99 21.31
CA ASP A 8 15.27 3.04 20.61
C ASP A 8 14.81 2.84 19.18
N VAL A 9 13.48 2.74 18.97
CA VAL A 9 12.86 2.55 17.66
C VAL A 9 11.70 3.53 17.49
N LEU A 10 11.68 4.21 16.34
CA LEU A 10 10.60 5.09 15.93
C LEU A 10 9.90 4.47 14.71
N ILE A 11 8.63 4.09 14.85
CA ILE A 11 7.84 3.44 13.81
C ILE A 11 6.81 4.45 13.28
N ILE A 12 6.90 4.77 11.99
CA ILE A 12 6.02 5.72 11.32
C ILE A 12 4.93 4.96 10.58
N GLY A 13 3.75 4.92 11.15
CA GLY A 13 2.58 4.20 10.63
C GLY A 13 2.07 3.14 11.61
N SER A 14 0.79 3.21 11.93
CA SER A 14 0.07 2.34 12.89
C SER A 14 -0.83 1.32 12.19
N GLY A 15 -0.50 0.92 10.96
CA GLY A 15 -1.14 -0.19 10.25
C GLY A 15 -0.62 -1.56 10.68
N ALA A 16 -1.06 -2.63 9.97
CA ALA A 16 -0.68 -4.02 10.27
C ALA A 16 0.84 -4.19 10.42
N ALA A 17 1.64 -3.69 9.48
CA ALA A 17 3.09 -3.83 9.51
C ALA A 17 3.73 -3.10 10.72
N GLY A 18 3.33 -1.85 10.98
CA GLY A 18 3.92 -1.04 12.05
C GLY A 18 3.58 -1.57 13.45
N LEU A 19 2.32 -1.89 13.72
CA LEU A 19 1.89 -2.44 15.00
C LEU A 19 2.48 -3.83 15.24
N SER A 20 2.52 -4.68 14.20
CA SER A 20 3.13 -6.01 14.32
C SER A 20 4.61 -5.93 14.63
N LEU A 21 5.34 -5.02 14.00
CA LEU A 21 6.76 -4.81 14.28
C LEU A 21 6.96 -4.33 15.72
N ALA A 22 6.16 -3.36 16.17
CA ALA A 22 6.25 -2.85 17.54
C ALA A 22 6.06 -3.94 18.58
N LEU A 23 5.05 -4.82 18.39
CA LEU A 23 4.72 -5.90 19.32
C LEU A 23 5.70 -7.08 19.28
N GLN A 24 6.53 -7.19 18.25
CA GLN A 24 7.55 -8.23 18.12
C GLN A 24 8.95 -7.77 18.55
N LEU A 25 9.13 -6.49 18.82
CA LEU A 25 10.38 -5.98 19.39
C LEU A 25 10.50 -6.35 20.90
N PRO A 26 11.72 -6.57 21.40
CA PRO A 26 11.93 -6.86 22.84
C PRO A 26 11.37 -5.78 23.76
N ASN A 27 10.75 -6.19 24.87
CA ASN A 27 10.18 -5.30 25.88
C ASN A 27 11.22 -4.37 26.57
N SER A 28 12.52 -4.65 26.40
CA SER A 28 13.60 -3.81 26.90
C SER A 28 13.83 -2.54 26.07
N LEU A 29 13.27 -2.47 24.85
CA LEU A 29 13.42 -1.32 23.95
C LEU A 29 12.26 -0.34 24.17
N GLN A 30 12.58 0.96 24.15
CA GLN A 30 11.60 2.04 24.17
C GLN A 30 11.16 2.35 22.73
N ILE A 31 9.89 2.14 22.43
CA ILE A 31 9.34 2.21 21.08
C ILE A 31 8.31 3.32 21.01
N ALA A 32 8.37 4.16 19.97
CA ALA A 32 7.28 5.04 19.60
C ALA A 32 6.64 4.58 18.30
N VAL A 33 5.31 4.44 18.28
CA VAL A 33 4.52 4.21 17.07
C VAL A 33 3.72 5.46 16.76
N LEU A 34 3.92 6.02 15.57
CA LEU A 34 3.29 7.26 15.16
C LEU A 34 2.18 7.02 14.15
N SER A 35 1.08 7.76 14.32
CA SER A 35 0.00 7.82 13.34
C SER A 35 -0.30 9.27 12.97
N LYS A 36 -0.49 9.54 11.68
CA LYS A 36 -0.88 10.88 11.22
C LYS A 36 -2.36 11.22 11.46
N SER A 37 -3.12 10.24 11.95
CA SER A 37 -4.54 10.34 12.32
C SER A 37 -4.80 9.44 13.53
N GLN A 38 -6.06 9.20 13.85
CA GLN A 38 -6.43 8.23 14.87
C GLN A 38 -5.99 6.80 14.47
N LEU A 39 -5.73 5.96 15.47
CA LEU A 39 -5.44 4.53 15.25
C LEU A 39 -6.59 3.88 14.49
N GLY A 40 -6.28 2.88 13.68
CA GLY A 40 -7.29 2.19 12.87
C GLY A 40 -7.82 2.97 11.65
N SER A 41 -7.35 4.19 11.38
CA SER A 41 -7.77 4.98 10.20
C SER A 41 -7.05 4.61 8.90
N GLY A 42 -6.11 3.68 8.94
CA GLY A 42 -5.29 3.25 7.80
C GLY A 42 -5.98 2.21 6.90
N SER A 43 -5.31 1.85 5.79
CA SER A 43 -5.81 0.88 4.81
C SER A 43 -6.05 -0.52 5.40
N THR A 44 -5.35 -0.89 6.48
CA THR A 44 -5.55 -2.18 7.16
C THR A 44 -7.00 -2.38 7.58
N SER A 45 -7.60 -1.41 8.27
CA SER A 45 -9.00 -1.51 8.75
C SER A 45 -10.03 -1.58 7.63
N TRP A 46 -9.65 -1.24 6.40
CA TRP A 46 -10.51 -1.27 5.23
C TRP A 46 -10.35 -2.56 4.42
N ALA A 47 -9.40 -3.44 4.78
CA ALA A 47 -9.18 -4.70 4.11
C ALA A 47 -10.32 -5.69 4.41
N GLN A 48 -11.18 -5.93 3.40
CA GLN A 48 -12.33 -6.84 3.48
C GLN A 48 -11.92 -8.31 3.29
N GLY A 49 -10.88 -8.56 2.48
CA GLY A 49 -10.35 -9.90 2.22
C GLY A 49 -9.61 -10.47 3.42
N GLY A 50 -8.90 -11.57 3.20
CA GLY A 50 -8.14 -12.25 4.24
C GLY A 50 -6.63 -12.16 4.05
N MET A 51 -5.93 -13.09 4.66
CA MET A 51 -4.50 -13.32 4.52
C MET A 51 -4.25 -14.69 3.91
N ALA A 52 -3.42 -14.75 2.86
CA ALA A 52 -3.06 -16.02 2.26
C ALA A 52 -2.06 -16.77 3.15
N ALA A 53 -2.36 -18.04 3.48
CA ALA A 53 -1.50 -18.89 4.28
C ALA A 53 -1.71 -20.36 3.97
N VAL A 54 -0.63 -21.15 3.94
CA VAL A 54 -0.70 -22.60 3.76
C VAL A 54 -1.03 -23.26 5.10
N LEU A 55 -2.29 -23.62 5.29
CA LEU A 55 -2.83 -24.14 6.55
C LEU A 55 -3.42 -25.55 6.44
N HIS A 56 -3.75 -26.02 5.23
CA HIS A 56 -4.40 -27.30 4.98
C HIS A 56 -3.46 -28.27 4.28
N ASP A 57 -3.55 -29.57 4.59
CA ASP A 57 -2.69 -30.65 4.05
C ASP A 57 -2.81 -30.86 2.52
N ARG A 58 -3.91 -30.38 1.91
CA ARG A 58 -4.11 -30.43 0.45
C ARG A 58 -3.43 -29.28 -0.29
N ASP A 59 -2.90 -28.30 0.43
CA ASP A 59 -2.15 -27.17 -0.11
C ASP A 59 -0.67 -27.33 0.24
N SER A 60 0.20 -26.60 -0.45
CA SER A 60 1.64 -26.62 -0.20
C SER A 60 2.27 -25.26 -0.37
N VAL A 61 3.40 -25.05 0.30
CA VAL A 61 4.22 -23.84 0.11
C VAL A 61 4.60 -23.69 -1.37
N GLU A 62 4.92 -24.80 -2.04
CA GLU A 62 5.30 -24.77 -3.46
C GLU A 62 4.15 -24.35 -4.37
N ALA A 63 2.91 -24.80 -4.11
CA ALA A 63 1.74 -24.36 -4.87
C ALA A 63 1.49 -22.86 -4.68
N HIS A 64 1.63 -22.34 -3.44
CA HIS A 64 1.48 -20.93 -3.17
C HIS A 64 2.61 -20.08 -3.79
N VAL A 65 3.85 -20.58 -3.81
CA VAL A 65 4.98 -19.95 -4.50
C VAL A 65 4.71 -19.86 -5.99
N THR A 66 4.29 -20.97 -6.62
CA THR A 66 3.97 -21.02 -8.06
C THR A 66 2.87 -20.01 -8.42
N ASP A 67 1.75 -20.02 -7.68
CA ASP A 67 0.65 -19.08 -7.90
C ASP A 67 1.11 -17.61 -7.79
N THR A 68 2.01 -17.32 -6.83
CA THR A 68 2.54 -15.96 -6.63
C THR A 68 3.47 -15.53 -7.76
N LEU A 69 4.35 -16.43 -8.22
CA LEU A 69 5.25 -16.17 -9.35
C LEU A 69 4.47 -15.93 -10.66
N ASP A 70 3.44 -16.75 -10.90
CA ASP A 70 2.57 -16.62 -12.08
C ASP A 70 1.82 -15.28 -12.04
N ALA A 71 1.25 -14.89 -10.89
CA ALA A 71 0.57 -13.62 -10.75
C ALA A 71 1.51 -12.42 -11.00
N GLY A 72 2.76 -12.52 -10.56
CA GLY A 72 3.77 -11.45 -10.69
C GLY A 72 4.36 -11.28 -12.08
N ALA A 73 3.92 -12.08 -13.07
CA ALA A 73 4.26 -11.95 -14.48
C ALA A 73 5.79 -11.89 -14.77
N GLY A 74 6.56 -12.72 -14.07
CA GLY A 74 8.01 -12.87 -14.26
C GLY A 74 8.88 -11.85 -13.52
N LEU A 75 8.32 -10.91 -12.77
CA LEU A 75 9.06 -9.89 -12.00
C LEU A 75 9.10 -10.16 -10.50
N CYS A 76 8.53 -11.26 -10.01
CA CYS A 76 8.74 -11.64 -8.62
C CYS A 76 10.19 -12.11 -8.41
N HIS A 77 10.74 -11.75 -7.27
CA HIS A 77 12.02 -12.32 -6.80
C HIS A 77 11.72 -13.62 -6.05
N GLU A 78 11.98 -14.76 -6.67
CA GLU A 78 11.67 -16.08 -6.09
C GLU A 78 12.16 -16.26 -4.65
N PRO A 79 13.39 -15.83 -4.26
CA PRO A 79 13.82 -15.88 -2.87
C PRO A 79 12.90 -15.11 -1.91
N ALA A 80 12.39 -13.94 -2.31
CA ALA A 80 11.47 -13.14 -1.50
C ALA A 80 10.09 -13.79 -1.41
N VAL A 81 9.62 -14.40 -2.50
CA VAL A 81 8.36 -15.18 -2.52
C VAL A 81 8.47 -16.36 -1.55
N ARG A 82 9.51 -17.18 -1.68
CA ARG A 82 9.75 -18.34 -0.79
C ARG A 82 9.91 -17.93 0.67
N PHE A 83 10.62 -16.83 0.92
CA PHE A 83 10.79 -16.26 2.25
C PHE A 83 9.46 -15.89 2.88
N THR A 84 8.58 -15.24 2.13
CA THR A 84 7.28 -14.76 2.61
C THR A 84 6.29 -15.91 2.79
N VAL A 85 6.11 -16.72 1.76
CA VAL A 85 5.14 -17.83 1.76
C VAL A 85 5.51 -18.91 2.80
N GLY A 86 6.81 -19.23 2.92
CA GLY A 86 7.30 -20.23 3.88
C GLY A 86 7.04 -19.87 5.35
N ARG A 87 6.77 -18.59 5.65
CA ARG A 87 6.47 -18.09 7.01
C ARG A 87 4.98 -17.85 7.25
N SER A 88 4.13 -18.22 6.29
CA SER A 88 2.70 -17.92 6.37
C SER A 88 2.02 -18.53 7.60
N ARG A 89 2.30 -19.82 7.91
CA ARG A 89 1.73 -20.49 9.10
C ARG A 89 2.20 -19.81 10.40
N GLN A 90 3.49 -19.50 10.50
CA GLN A 90 4.04 -18.83 11.69
C GLN A 90 3.35 -17.47 11.91
N SER A 91 3.06 -16.72 10.84
CA SER A 91 2.33 -15.45 10.92
C SER A 91 0.91 -15.62 11.43
N VAL A 92 0.19 -16.66 10.98
CA VAL A 92 -1.16 -16.99 11.49
C VAL A 92 -1.09 -17.37 12.96
N ASP A 93 -0.18 -18.26 13.36
CA ASP A 93 -0.02 -18.72 14.75
C ASP A 93 0.28 -17.53 15.67
N TRP A 94 1.13 -16.58 15.22
CA TRP A 94 1.38 -15.34 15.96
C TRP A 94 0.12 -14.49 16.10
N LEU A 95 -0.66 -14.26 15.03
CA LEU A 95 -1.89 -13.49 15.07
C LEU A 95 -2.93 -14.10 16.02
N VAL A 96 -3.09 -15.42 15.99
CA VAL A 96 -3.96 -16.15 16.93
C VAL A 96 -3.47 -15.96 18.37
N SER A 97 -2.16 -16.02 18.62
CA SER A 97 -1.57 -15.77 19.94
C SER A 97 -1.82 -14.34 20.47
N GLN A 98 -1.97 -13.36 19.55
CA GLN A 98 -2.38 -12.00 19.92
C GLN A 98 -3.86 -11.90 20.29
N GLY A 99 -4.68 -12.89 19.94
CA GLY A 99 -6.10 -12.94 20.24
C GLY A 99 -7.02 -12.63 19.06
N ILE A 100 -6.51 -12.69 17.83
CA ILE A 100 -7.35 -12.52 16.63
C ILE A 100 -8.17 -13.78 16.43
N ALA A 101 -9.50 -13.63 16.36
CA ALA A 101 -10.44 -14.69 16.09
C ALA A 101 -10.71 -14.77 14.59
N PHE A 102 -10.21 -15.80 13.94
CA PHE A 102 -10.54 -16.13 12.55
C PHE A 102 -11.73 -17.06 12.48
N ASP A 103 -12.44 -17.05 11.34
CA ASP A 103 -13.59 -17.93 11.13
C ASP A 103 -13.17 -19.39 11.10
N LEU A 104 -13.99 -20.22 11.75
CA LEU A 104 -13.77 -21.67 11.86
C LEU A 104 -14.79 -22.40 10.98
N ARG A 105 -14.46 -23.62 10.57
CA ARG A 105 -15.38 -24.48 9.83
C ARG A 105 -16.55 -24.90 10.71
N GLU A 106 -17.76 -24.70 10.22
CA GLU A 106 -19.01 -25.07 10.93
C GLU A 106 -19.36 -26.55 10.78
N ASP A 107 -18.84 -27.21 9.74
CA ASP A 107 -19.16 -28.60 9.39
C ASP A 107 -18.43 -29.66 10.25
N GLN A 108 -17.58 -29.25 11.20
CA GLN A 108 -16.80 -30.10 12.08
C GLN A 108 -16.79 -29.61 13.53
N PRO A 109 -17.93 -29.59 14.24
CA PRO A 109 -18.00 -29.02 15.59
C PRO A 109 -17.27 -29.83 16.66
N ASP A 110 -16.96 -31.11 16.40
CA ASP A 110 -16.49 -32.08 17.40
C ASP A 110 -14.99 -32.42 17.32
N LEU A 111 -14.20 -31.75 16.46
CA LEU A 111 -12.76 -32.01 16.41
C LEU A 111 -12.02 -31.22 17.49
N GLU A 112 -11.11 -31.91 18.17
CA GLU A 112 -10.19 -31.38 19.19
C GLU A 112 -9.32 -30.22 18.64
N PHE A 113 -9.18 -30.13 17.29
CA PHE A 113 -8.57 -29.04 16.53
C PHE A 113 -9.58 -28.48 15.54
N ARG A 114 -10.18 -27.35 15.86
CA ARG A 114 -11.07 -26.62 14.94
C ARG A 114 -10.26 -26.11 13.76
N GLU A 115 -10.60 -26.57 12.55
CA GLU A 115 -9.98 -26.07 11.32
C GLU A 115 -10.52 -24.69 10.96
N PHE A 116 -9.63 -23.82 10.44
CA PHE A 116 -10.02 -22.53 9.92
C PHE A 116 -10.87 -22.65 8.66
N HIS A 117 -11.87 -21.80 8.53
CA HIS A 117 -12.56 -21.64 7.25
C HIS A 117 -11.66 -20.87 6.29
N LEU A 118 -11.37 -21.47 5.12
CA LEU A 118 -10.49 -20.89 4.11
C LEU A 118 -11.28 -20.58 2.84
N THR A 119 -11.10 -19.39 2.29
CA THR A 119 -11.67 -18.97 1.00
C THR A 119 -10.64 -19.05 -0.10
N MET A 120 -11.11 -18.98 -1.36
CA MET A 120 -10.28 -18.89 -2.54
C MET A 120 -10.51 -17.53 -3.20
N GLU A 121 -9.43 -16.83 -3.50
CA GLU A 121 -9.47 -15.58 -4.25
C GLU A 121 -8.78 -15.74 -5.62
N GLY A 122 -8.90 -14.73 -6.47
CA GLY A 122 -8.32 -14.75 -7.81
C GLY A 122 -6.81 -14.98 -7.83
N GLY A 123 -6.34 -15.87 -8.68
CA GLY A 123 -4.94 -16.27 -8.81
C GLY A 123 -4.51 -17.44 -7.91
N HIS A 124 -5.30 -17.83 -6.92
CA HIS A 124 -4.99 -18.98 -6.06
C HIS A 124 -5.48 -20.29 -6.65
N SER A 125 -4.62 -21.30 -6.66
CA SER A 125 -4.97 -22.68 -7.05
C SER A 125 -5.67 -23.46 -5.93
N HIS A 126 -5.57 -23.01 -4.68
CA HIS A 126 -6.14 -23.65 -3.50
C HIS A 126 -6.88 -22.65 -2.60
N ARG A 127 -7.80 -23.15 -1.77
CA ARG A 127 -8.40 -22.38 -0.68
C ARG A 127 -7.36 -22.19 0.41
N ARG A 128 -6.81 -20.98 0.53
CA ARG A 128 -5.76 -20.67 1.51
C ARG A 128 -5.92 -19.30 2.17
N VAL A 129 -7.01 -18.60 1.90
CA VAL A 129 -7.22 -17.27 2.47
C VAL A 129 -8.00 -17.40 3.77
N ILE A 130 -7.29 -17.18 4.90
CA ILE A 130 -7.87 -17.11 6.24
C ILE A 130 -8.51 -15.73 6.43
N HIS A 131 -9.67 -15.69 7.09
CA HIS A 131 -10.43 -14.45 7.23
C HIS A 131 -11.23 -14.39 8.54
N ALA A 132 -11.70 -13.19 8.90
CA ALA A 132 -12.66 -12.92 9.96
C ALA A 132 -13.86 -12.19 9.32
N ALA A 133 -14.89 -12.93 8.96
CA ALA A 133 -16.02 -12.49 8.16
C ALA A 133 -15.57 -11.73 6.90
N ASP A 134 -16.16 -10.56 6.61
CA ASP A 134 -15.75 -9.61 5.56
C ASP A 134 -15.01 -8.38 6.14
N GLN A 135 -14.38 -8.53 7.32
CA GLN A 135 -13.75 -7.45 8.11
C GLN A 135 -12.39 -7.85 8.70
N THR A 136 -11.66 -8.74 8.01
CA THR A 136 -10.39 -9.29 8.53
C THR A 136 -9.41 -8.20 8.96
N GLY A 137 -9.26 -7.17 8.15
CA GLY A 137 -8.34 -6.07 8.45
C GLY A 137 -8.77 -5.24 9.66
N LEU A 138 -10.07 -5.05 9.88
CA LEU A 138 -10.60 -4.36 11.05
C LEU A 138 -10.30 -5.17 12.33
N ALA A 139 -10.63 -6.46 12.33
CA ALA A 139 -10.37 -7.35 13.46
C ALA A 139 -8.88 -7.37 13.84
N ILE A 140 -7.99 -7.46 12.84
CA ILE A 140 -6.54 -7.40 13.04
C ILE A 140 -6.13 -6.03 13.64
N SER A 141 -6.62 -4.94 13.05
CA SER A 141 -6.25 -3.58 13.46
C SER A 141 -6.65 -3.28 14.91
N GLU A 142 -7.86 -3.66 15.31
CA GLU A 142 -8.36 -3.46 16.68
C GLU A 142 -7.57 -4.25 17.71
N VAL A 143 -7.32 -5.53 17.46
CA VAL A 143 -6.57 -6.39 18.38
C VAL A 143 -5.14 -5.89 18.54
N LEU A 144 -4.43 -5.60 17.45
CA LEU A 144 -3.04 -5.14 17.52
C LEU A 144 -2.92 -3.74 18.17
N ALA A 145 -3.86 -2.82 17.91
CA ALA A 145 -3.89 -1.53 18.56
C ALA A 145 -4.07 -1.68 20.08
N ASN A 146 -5.05 -2.47 20.52
CA ASN A 146 -5.30 -2.74 21.93
C ASN A 146 -4.09 -3.39 22.64
N ARG A 147 -3.39 -4.31 21.95
CA ARG A 147 -2.17 -4.92 22.49
C ARG A 147 -1.04 -3.90 22.64
N ALA A 148 -0.87 -3.02 21.64
CA ALA A 148 0.14 -1.98 21.68
C ALA A 148 -0.16 -0.94 22.78
N GLU A 149 -1.43 -0.57 23.02
CA GLU A 149 -1.84 0.30 24.12
C GLU A 149 -1.52 -0.28 25.51
N GLN A 150 -1.61 -1.61 25.65
CA GLN A 150 -1.32 -2.31 26.91
C GLN A 150 0.18 -2.57 27.13
N ALA A 151 1.03 -2.42 26.13
CA ALA A 151 2.45 -2.69 26.21
C ALA A 151 3.21 -1.51 26.86
N PRO A 152 3.86 -1.68 28.02
CA PRO A 152 4.45 -0.57 28.78
C PRO A 152 5.66 0.09 28.11
N ASN A 153 6.27 -0.57 27.15
CA ASN A 153 7.43 -0.09 26.39
C ASN A 153 7.05 0.56 25.05
N ILE A 154 5.75 0.57 24.69
CA ILE A 154 5.25 1.17 23.44
C ILE A 154 4.50 2.47 23.78
N THR A 155 4.93 3.56 23.16
CA THR A 155 4.23 4.85 23.20
C THR A 155 3.53 5.09 21.89
N LEU A 156 2.20 5.20 21.92
CA LEU A 156 1.38 5.52 20.75
C LEU A 156 1.20 7.03 20.64
N LEU A 157 1.58 7.60 19.50
CA LEU A 157 1.51 9.04 19.24
C LEU A 157 0.66 9.29 17.99
N THR A 158 -0.51 9.91 18.18
CA THR A 158 -1.42 10.27 17.09
C THR A 158 -1.26 11.72 16.63
N ASP A 159 -1.87 12.05 15.50
CA ASP A 159 -1.86 13.39 14.91
C ASP A 159 -0.46 13.94 14.59
N LEU A 160 0.49 13.05 14.30
CA LEU A 160 1.86 13.36 13.92
C LEU A 160 2.16 12.94 12.49
N CYS A 161 2.37 13.94 11.61
CA CYS A 161 2.77 13.71 10.23
C CYS A 161 4.30 13.72 10.09
N LEU A 162 4.85 12.72 9.41
CA LEU A 162 6.27 12.69 9.07
C LEU A 162 6.60 13.82 8.09
N VAL A 163 7.57 14.66 8.44
CA VAL A 163 8.12 15.69 7.55
C VAL A 163 9.28 15.11 6.74
N ASP A 164 10.33 14.71 7.44
CA ASP A 164 11.50 14.02 6.88
C ASP A 164 12.27 13.27 7.99
N VAL A 165 13.10 12.30 7.62
CA VAL A 165 14.05 11.64 8.54
C VAL A 165 15.30 12.50 8.72
N ILE A 166 15.95 12.35 9.88
CA ILE A 166 17.17 13.07 10.23
C ILE A 166 18.36 12.15 10.04
N LYS A 167 19.36 12.61 9.30
CA LYS A 167 20.64 11.89 9.11
C LYS A 167 21.78 12.59 9.82
N SER A 168 22.66 11.80 10.44
CA SER A 168 23.93 12.23 11.00
C SER A 168 25.00 11.19 10.68
N GLY A 169 26.10 11.60 10.08
CA GLY A 169 27.17 10.68 9.67
C GLY A 169 26.71 9.58 8.69
N GLY A 170 25.82 9.91 7.74
CA GLY A 170 25.28 8.96 6.76
C GLY A 170 24.17 8.02 7.29
N ARG A 171 23.89 8.03 8.61
CA ARG A 171 22.91 7.17 9.26
C ARG A 171 21.66 7.94 9.67
N VAL A 172 20.50 7.32 9.61
CA VAL A 172 19.26 7.88 10.17
C VAL A 172 19.31 7.78 11.70
N CYS A 173 18.97 8.89 12.38
CA CYS A 173 19.02 9.03 13.84
C CYS A 173 17.76 9.67 14.44
N GLY A 174 16.68 9.82 13.67
CA GLY A 174 15.43 10.40 14.13
C GLY A 174 14.57 10.91 12.99
N ALA A 175 13.55 11.69 13.34
CA ALA A 175 12.63 12.29 12.38
C ALA A 175 12.10 13.66 12.85
N HIS A 176 11.76 14.51 11.89
CA HIS A 176 10.95 15.71 12.08
C HIS A 176 9.47 15.36 11.86
N LEU A 177 8.63 15.78 12.78
CA LEU A 177 7.22 15.42 12.84
C LEU A 177 6.35 16.67 13.03
N LEU A 178 5.41 16.87 12.13
CA LEU A 178 4.42 17.93 12.29
C LEU A 178 3.27 17.44 13.20
N ASN A 179 3.07 18.09 14.32
CA ASN A 179 1.85 17.94 15.10
C ASN A 179 0.72 18.71 14.40
N THR A 180 -0.34 17.99 14.00
CA THR A 180 -1.44 18.57 13.23
C THR A 180 -2.39 19.42 14.06
N GLN A 181 -2.34 19.30 15.42
CA GLN A 181 -3.21 20.04 16.33
C GLN A 181 -2.68 21.45 16.59
N ASP A 182 -1.39 21.58 16.91
CA ASP A 182 -0.75 22.87 17.21
C ASP A 182 0.10 23.44 16.07
N ARG A 183 0.24 22.67 14.97
CA ARG A 183 1.05 23.01 13.78
C ARG A 183 2.54 23.23 14.05
N ARG A 184 3.06 22.67 15.11
CA ARG A 184 4.49 22.74 15.44
C ARG A 184 5.22 21.50 14.96
N VAL A 185 6.44 21.69 14.46
CA VAL A 185 7.34 20.60 14.14
C VAL A 185 8.14 20.25 15.37
N GLN A 186 8.06 19.00 15.77
CA GLN A 186 8.88 18.42 16.83
C GLN A 186 9.90 17.46 16.26
N THR A 187 11.00 17.31 16.95
CA THR A 187 12.08 16.41 16.60
C THR A 187 12.13 15.25 17.59
N LEU A 188 12.03 14.01 17.08
CA LEU A 188 12.24 12.82 17.90
C LEU A 188 13.51 12.11 17.45
N SER A 189 14.35 11.72 18.41
CA SER A 189 15.58 10.95 18.19
C SER A 189 15.32 9.47 18.36
N ALA A 190 15.91 8.65 17.50
CA ALA A 190 15.85 7.18 17.60
C ALA A 190 17.12 6.53 17.04
N ASN A 191 17.42 5.32 17.52
CA ASN A 191 18.53 4.52 17.02
C ASN A 191 18.17 3.82 15.68
N ALA A 192 16.88 3.53 15.46
CA ALA A 192 16.33 3.02 14.21
C ALA A 192 14.98 3.72 13.92
N VAL A 193 14.73 4.01 12.64
CA VAL A 193 13.45 4.54 12.13
C VAL A 193 12.87 3.55 11.13
N VAL A 194 11.59 3.22 11.31
CA VAL A 194 10.85 2.30 10.44
C VAL A 194 9.71 3.05 9.75
N LEU A 195 9.66 3.01 8.44
CA LEU A 195 8.56 3.54 7.64
C LEU A 195 7.57 2.40 7.34
N ALA A 196 6.36 2.50 7.88
CA ALA A 196 5.24 1.56 7.68
C ALA A 196 3.99 2.33 7.23
N THR A 197 4.16 3.29 6.31
CA THR A 197 3.18 4.33 6.00
C THR A 197 2.15 3.93 4.95
N GLY A 198 2.23 2.71 4.41
CA GLY A 198 1.36 2.24 3.34
C GLY A 198 1.72 2.80 1.97
N GLY A 199 0.86 2.58 0.99
CA GLY A 199 1.09 2.93 -0.41
C GLY A 199 0.69 4.35 -0.80
N ALA A 200 0.54 4.57 -2.10
CA ALA A 200 0.34 5.89 -2.71
C ALA A 200 -0.92 5.97 -3.60
N SER A 201 -1.91 5.10 -3.37
CA SER A 201 -3.11 5.02 -4.22
C SER A 201 -3.92 6.33 -4.27
N LYS A 202 -3.68 7.27 -3.34
CA LYS A 202 -4.30 8.61 -3.37
C LYS A 202 -3.81 9.49 -4.51
N ALA A 203 -2.75 9.09 -5.21
CA ALA A 203 -2.31 9.73 -6.46
C ALA A 203 -3.41 9.70 -7.54
N TYR A 204 -4.36 8.77 -7.47
CA TYR A 204 -5.42 8.62 -8.46
C TYR A 204 -6.76 9.20 -7.98
N ARG A 205 -7.59 9.60 -8.95
CA ARG A 205 -8.92 10.19 -8.68
C ARG A 205 -9.81 9.25 -7.88
N TYR A 206 -9.87 7.97 -8.28
CA TYR A 206 -10.62 6.92 -7.61
C TYR A 206 -9.67 5.96 -6.92
N THR A 207 -9.92 5.70 -5.64
CA THR A 207 -9.12 4.77 -4.84
C THR A 207 -9.98 4.11 -3.77
N THR A 208 -9.69 2.84 -3.47
CA THR A 208 -10.28 2.08 -2.36
C THR A 208 -9.62 2.40 -1.02
N ASN A 209 -8.48 3.12 -1.04
CA ASN A 209 -7.71 3.43 0.16
C ASN A 209 -8.19 4.71 0.86
N PRO A 210 -7.96 4.84 2.18
CA PRO A 210 -8.26 6.06 2.92
C PRO A 210 -7.44 7.25 2.42
N ASP A 211 -7.86 8.45 2.80
CA ASP A 211 -7.22 9.70 2.37
C ASP A 211 -5.73 9.80 2.76
N GLY A 212 -5.31 9.03 3.75
CA GLY A 212 -3.94 8.99 4.22
C GLY A 212 -2.94 8.23 3.33
N ALA A 213 -3.36 7.53 2.27
CA ALA A 213 -2.48 6.76 1.38
C ALA A 213 -1.75 7.65 0.37
N SER A 214 -0.91 8.55 0.85
CA SER A 214 -0.22 9.62 0.10
C SER A 214 1.26 9.33 -0.21
N GLY A 215 1.74 8.09 0.01
CA GLY A 215 3.10 7.68 -0.35
C GLY A 215 4.20 8.31 0.51
N ASP A 216 3.87 8.70 1.74
CA ASP A 216 4.77 9.49 2.60
C ASP A 216 6.12 8.78 2.83
N GLY A 217 6.11 7.48 3.14
CA GLY A 217 7.34 6.72 3.37
C GLY A 217 8.20 6.58 2.11
N ILE A 218 7.57 6.39 0.96
CA ILE A 218 8.28 6.30 -0.33
C ILE A 218 8.99 7.63 -0.63
N ALA A 219 8.26 8.75 -0.52
CA ALA A 219 8.81 10.07 -0.77
C ALA A 219 9.94 10.44 0.21
N VAL A 220 9.76 10.15 1.50
CA VAL A 220 10.76 10.43 2.53
C VAL A 220 12.01 9.55 2.35
N ALA A 221 11.85 8.26 2.07
CA ALA A 221 12.96 7.37 1.80
C ALA A 221 13.76 7.79 0.55
N TRP A 222 13.07 8.20 -0.52
CA TRP A 222 13.72 8.77 -1.71
C TRP A 222 14.57 9.98 -1.37
N ARG A 223 14.01 10.96 -0.63
CA ARG A 223 14.77 12.15 -0.19
C ARG A 223 15.91 11.81 0.77
N ALA A 224 15.78 10.71 1.52
CA ALA A 224 16.85 10.21 2.38
C ALA A 224 18.03 9.59 1.60
N GLY A 225 17.82 9.17 0.34
CA GLY A 225 18.83 8.56 -0.52
C GLY A 225 18.60 7.07 -0.79
N CYS A 226 17.39 6.54 -0.55
CA CYS A 226 17.06 5.16 -0.85
C CYS A 226 16.58 5.00 -2.29
N ARG A 227 16.98 3.91 -2.94
CA ARG A 227 16.44 3.49 -4.24
C ARG A 227 14.96 3.12 -4.10
N VAL A 228 14.21 3.35 -5.18
CA VAL A 228 12.82 2.87 -5.31
C VAL A 228 12.68 2.04 -6.59
N ALA A 229 11.74 1.09 -6.60
CA ALA A 229 11.55 0.23 -7.75
C ALA A 229 10.07 -0.04 -8.03
N ASN A 230 9.77 -0.30 -9.32
CA ASN A 230 8.51 -0.87 -9.79
C ASN A 230 7.25 -0.04 -9.47
N LEU A 231 7.39 1.29 -9.32
CA LEU A 231 6.30 2.18 -8.95
C LEU A 231 5.24 2.36 -10.05
N GLU A 232 5.49 1.93 -11.29
CA GLU A 232 4.50 1.88 -12.36
C GLU A 232 3.42 0.82 -12.16
N PHE A 233 3.65 -0.17 -11.30
CA PHE A 233 2.71 -1.27 -11.04
C PHE A 233 1.74 -0.90 -9.92
N ASN A 234 0.68 -0.19 -10.29
CA ASN A 234 -0.42 0.13 -9.39
C ASN A 234 -1.62 -0.75 -9.76
N GLN A 235 -2.07 -1.57 -8.80
CA GLN A 235 -3.23 -2.43 -9.00
C GLN A 235 -4.52 -1.62 -8.87
N PHE A 236 -5.39 -1.73 -9.86
CA PHE A 236 -6.73 -1.16 -9.84
C PHE A 236 -7.74 -2.27 -9.55
N HIS A 237 -8.55 -2.07 -8.52
CA HIS A 237 -9.70 -2.95 -8.29
C HIS A 237 -10.79 -2.60 -9.30
N PRO A 238 -11.35 -3.58 -10.04
CA PRO A 238 -12.27 -3.30 -11.14
C PRO A 238 -13.57 -2.65 -10.70
N THR A 239 -14.11 -3.05 -9.54
CA THR A 239 -15.46 -2.69 -9.11
C THR A 239 -15.44 -1.92 -7.80
N CYS A 240 -15.38 -0.60 -7.91
CA CYS A 240 -15.55 0.33 -6.81
C CYS A 240 -16.84 1.13 -7.04
N LEU A 241 -17.67 1.28 -6.02
CA LEU A 241 -18.91 2.03 -6.13
C LEU A 241 -18.62 3.46 -6.60
N TYR A 242 -19.22 3.84 -7.71
CA TYR A 242 -19.19 5.19 -8.22
C TYR A 242 -20.36 6.00 -7.67
N HIS A 243 -20.05 7.11 -7.03
CA HIS A 243 -21.07 8.07 -6.63
C HIS A 243 -20.48 9.49 -6.57
N PRO A 244 -21.12 10.51 -7.21
CA PRO A 244 -20.53 11.85 -7.36
C PRO A 244 -20.25 12.56 -6.03
N LYS A 245 -20.98 12.22 -4.96
CA LYS A 245 -20.96 12.95 -3.67
C LYS A 245 -20.30 12.18 -2.53
N THR A 246 -19.86 10.95 -2.76
CA THR A 246 -19.28 10.14 -1.69
C THR A 246 -17.93 9.57 -2.09
N ARG A 247 -17.16 9.13 -1.08
CA ARG A 247 -15.93 8.39 -1.32
C ARG A 247 -16.24 7.05 -1.99
N SER A 248 -15.34 6.62 -2.85
CA SER A 248 -15.39 5.30 -3.45
C SER A 248 -15.41 4.21 -2.36
N PHE A 249 -16.26 3.21 -2.53
CA PHE A 249 -16.39 2.06 -1.64
C PHE A 249 -16.13 0.80 -2.43
N LEU A 250 -15.34 -0.13 -1.87
CA LEU A 250 -15.02 -1.39 -2.53
C LEU A 250 -16.27 -2.27 -2.63
N VAL A 251 -16.70 -2.56 -3.85
CA VAL A 251 -17.70 -3.59 -4.11
C VAL A 251 -16.95 -4.89 -4.34
N THR A 252 -17.05 -5.79 -3.37
CA THR A 252 -16.24 -7.01 -3.27
C THR A 252 -16.22 -7.83 -4.56
N GLU A 253 -15.07 -8.42 -4.86
CA GLU A 253 -14.89 -9.34 -6.00
C GLU A 253 -15.80 -10.56 -5.92
N ALA A 254 -16.16 -10.97 -4.72
CA ALA A 254 -17.05 -12.11 -4.49
C ALA A 254 -18.41 -11.98 -5.20
N LEU A 255 -18.90 -10.75 -5.44
CA LEU A 255 -20.12 -10.54 -6.25
C LEU A 255 -19.95 -11.08 -7.67
N ARG A 256 -18.79 -10.86 -8.31
CA ARG A 256 -18.47 -11.43 -9.64
C ARG A 256 -18.32 -12.94 -9.56
N GLY A 257 -17.71 -13.44 -8.49
CA GLY A 257 -17.61 -14.87 -8.18
C GLY A 257 -18.98 -15.55 -8.07
N GLU A 258 -19.99 -14.82 -7.55
CA GLU A 258 -21.38 -15.29 -7.44
C GLU A 258 -22.21 -15.00 -8.70
N GLY A 259 -21.58 -14.55 -9.79
CA GLY A 259 -22.18 -14.43 -11.11
C GLY A 259 -22.65 -13.02 -11.48
N ALA A 260 -22.26 -11.98 -10.72
CA ALA A 260 -22.56 -10.61 -11.14
C ALA A 260 -21.89 -10.26 -12.47
N THR A 261 -22.62 -9.55 -13.34
CA THR A 261 -22.22 -9.20 -14.71
C THR A 261 -22.01 -7.71 -14.88
N LEU A 262 -21.14 -7.32 -15.81
CA LEU A 262 -20.79 -5.92 -16.09
C LEU A 262 -21.48 -5.43 -17.35
N HIS A 263 -22.15 -4.28 -17.25
CA HIS A 263 -22.98 -3.71 -18.29
C HIS A 263 -22.63 -2.24 -18.56
N LEU A 264 -22.85 -1.83 -19.81
CA LEU A 264 -22.89 -0.43 -20.19
C LEU A 264 -24.21 0.22 -19.75
N GLU A 265 -24.36 1.52 -19.93
CA GLU A 265 -25.58 2.26 -19.57
C GLU A 265 -26.83 1.75 -20.29
N ASP A 266 -26.68 1.40 -21.58
CA ASP A 266 -27.76 0.82 -22.43
C ASP A 266 -28.13 -0.62 -22.07
N GLY A 267 -27.38 -1.27 -21.19
CA GLY A 267 -27.61 -2.64 -20.74
C GLY A 267 -26.79 -3.70 -21.46
N GLU A 268 -25.93 -3.33 -22.42
CA GLU A 268 -25.05 -4.27 -23.10
C GLU A 268 -24.03 -4.86 -22.11
N ARG A 269 -23.89 -6.19 -22.09
CA ARG A 269 -22.84 -6.90 -21.35
C ARG A 269 -21.58 -6.97 -22.20
N PHE A 270 -20.51 -6.28 -21.81
CA PHE A 270 -19.32 -6.10 -22.65
C PHE A 270 -18.17 -7.06 -22.36
N MET A 271 -18.02 -7.62 -21.15
CA MET A 271 -16.87 -8.46 -20.78
C MET A 271 -16.58 -9.64 -21.72
N PRO A 272 -17.57 -10.37 -22.28
CA PRO A 272 -17.30 -11.47 -23.23
C PRO A 272 -16.56 -11.03 -24.50
N HIS A 273 -16.56 -9.76 -24.86
CA HIS A 273 -15.81 -9.25 -26.01
C HIS A 273 -14.30 -9.10 -25.73
N PHE A 274 -13.91 -9.04 -24.44
CA PHE A 274 -12.54 -8.80 -24.01
C PHE A 274 -11.81 -10.08 -23.57
N ASP A 275 -12.52 -10.99 -22.89
CA ASP A 275 -11.93 -12.24 -22.39
C ASP A 275 -12.99 -13.36 -22.30
N PRO A 276 -12.67 -14.60 -22.71
CA PRO A 276 -13.62 -15.72 -22.66
C PRO A 276 -14.06 -16.10 -21.24
N ARG A 277 -13.27 -15.73 -20.20
CA ARG A 277 -13.63 -15.90 -18.80
C ARG A 277 -14.58 -14.81 -18.31
N ALA A 278 -14.84 -13.81 -19.12
CA ALA A 278 -15.71 -12.66 -18.87
C ALA A 278 -15.39 -11.97 -17.51
N GLU A 279 -16.36 -11.82 -16.62
CA GLU A 279 -16.19 -11.15 -15.32
C GLU A 279 -15.30 -11.90 -14.33
N LEU A 280 -14.98 -13.17 -14.61
CA LEU A 280 -14.05 -13.99 -13.84
C LEU A 280 -12.60 -13.92 -14.35
N ALA A 281 -12.32 -13.10 -15.37
CA ALA A 281 -10.97 -12.79 -15.78
C ALA A 281 -10.18 -12.10 -14.66
N PRO A 282 -8.84 -12.15 -14.65
CA PRO A 282 -7.99 -11.43 -13.71
C PRO A 282 -8.34 -9.94 -13.60
N ARG A 283 -8.09 -9.35 -12.44
CA ARG A 283 -8.47 -7.96 -12.12
C ARG A 283 -7.96 -6.93 -13.14
N ASP A 284 -6.75 -7.11 -13.63
CA ASP A 284 -6.13 -6.23 -14.62
C ASP A 284 -6.86 -6.27 -15.96
N ILE A 285 -7.31 -7.44 -16.42
CA ILE A 285 -8.11 -7.60 -17.65
C ILE A 285 -9.47 -6.92 -17.50
N VAL A 286 -10.17 -7.20 -16.39
CA VAL A 286 -11.49 -6.59 -16.14
C VAL A 286 -11.37 -5.07 -16.01
N ALA A 287 -10.37 -4.57 -15.29
CA ALA A 287 -10.14 -3.13 -15.13
C ALA A 287 -9.82 -2.46 -16.47
N ARG A 288 -9.00 -3.10 -17.35
CA ARG A 288 -8.71 -2.59 -18.69
C ARG A 288 -9.95 -2.55 -19.58
N ALA A 289 -10.80 -3.58 -19.52
CA ALA A 289 -12.05 -3.60 -20.28
C ALA A 289 -12.99 -2.46 -19.84
N ILE A 290 -13.14 -2.24 -18.55
CA ILE A 290 -13.95 -1.14 -18.01
C ILE A 290 -13.36 0.22 -18.43
N ASP A 291 -12.06 0.44 -18.25
CA ASP A 291 -11.37 1.68 -18.63
C ASP A 291 -11.52 1.97 -20.14
N HIS A 292 -11.41 0.92 -20.97
CA HIS A 292 -11.62 1.03 -22.41
C HIS A 292 -13.04 1.51 -22.74
N GLU A 293 -14.05 0.86 -22.19
CA GLU A 293 -15.45 1.20 -22.46
C GLU A 293 -15.82 2.59 -21.92
N MET A 294 -15.37 2.93 -20.72
CA MET A 294 -15.58 4.27 -20.16
C MET A 294 -14.97 5.36 -21.06
N LYS A 295 -13.74 5.17 -21.54
CA LYS A 295 -13.07 6.14 -22.42
C LYS A 295 -13.69 6.19 -23.82
N ARG A 296 -14.10 5.04 -24.37
CA ARG A 296 -14.75 4.96 -25.68
C ARG A 296 -16.08 5.72 -25.71
N LEU A 297 -16.85 5.61 -24.62
CA LEU A 297 -18.19 6.21 -24.52
C LEU A 297 -18.18 7.61 -23.86
N GLY A 298 -17.08 8.03 -23.24
CA GLY A 298 -17.04 9.23 -22.42
C GLY A 298 -17.86 9.10 -21.14
N ALA A 299 -18.06 7.86 -20.65
CA ALA A 299 -18.88 7.54 -19.47
C ALA A 299 -18.07 7.69 -18.18
N ASP A 300 -18.75 8.12 -17.10
CA ASP A 300 -18.13 8.23 -15.77
C ASP A 300 -18.05 6.89 -15.03
N CYS A 301 -18.87 5.89 -15.40
CA CYS A 301 -18.94 4.57 -14.77
C CYS A 301 -19.50 3.51 -15.71
N VAL A 302 -19.41 2.25 -15.30
CA VAL A 302 -20.18 1.11 -15.84
C VAL A 302 -21.05 0.54 -14.72
N TYR A 303 -21.84 -0.49 -15.00
CA TYR A 303 -22.82 -1.03 -14.07
C TYR A 303 -22.58 -2.50 -13.77
N LEU A 304 -22.56 -2.86 -12.48
CA LEU A 304 -22.50 -4.23 -11.99
C LEU A 304 -23.89 -4.71 -11.60
N ASP A 305 -24.31 -5.86 -12.12
CA ASP A 305 -25.63 -6.44 -11.92
C ASP A 305 -25.56 -7.81 -11.24
N ILE A 306 -26.15 -7.94 -10.06
CA ILE A 306 -26.33 -9.19 -9.29
C ILE A 306 -27.82 -9.49 -9.06
N SER A 307 -28.73 -8.68 -9.59
CA SER A 307 -30.18 -8.75 -9.30
C SER A 307 -30.84 -10.07 -9.73
N HIS A 308 -30.18 -10.88 -10.53
CA HIS A 308 -30.62 -12.24 -10.87
C HIS A 308 -30.58 -13.21 -9.68
N ARG A 309 -29.84 -12.89 -8.60
CA ARG A 309 -29.80 -13.68 -7.37
C ARG A 309 -30.97 -13.28 -6.44
N PRO A 310 -31.50 -14.23 -5.63
CA PRO A 310 -32.54 -13.90 -4.66
C PRO A 310 -32.10 -12.79 -3.68
N ALA A 311 -33.00 -11.86 -3.37
CA ALA A 311 -32.72 -10.75 -2.45
C ALA A 311 -32.22 -11.22 -1.06
N SER A 312 -32.75 -12.36 -0.55
CA SER A 312 -32.29 -12.99 0.70
C SER A 312 -30.84 -13.47 0.62
N PHE A 313 -30.41 -13.98 -0.55
CA PHE A 313 -29.04 -14.39 -0.79
C PHE A 313 -28.11 -13.17 -0.74
N ILE A 314 -28.43 -12.10 -1.48
CA ILE A 314 -27.62 -10.88 -1.56
C ILE A 314 -27.43 -10.26 -0.17
N ARG A 315 -28.52 -10.09 0.59
CA ARG A 315 -28.48 -9.50 1.94
C ARG A 315 -27.68 -10.32 2.95
N ARG A 316 -27.69 -11.65 2.83
CA ARG A 316 -26.96 -12.54 3.74
C ARG A 316 -25.47 -12.62 3.41
N HIS A 317 -25.11 -12.67 2.11
CA HIS A 317 -23.72 -12.89 1.69
C HIS A 317 -22.94 -11.60 1.50
N PHE A 318 -23.61 -10.47 1.27
CA PHE A 318 -22.99 -9.18 1.00
C PHE A 318 -23.63 -8.05 1.83
N PRO A 319 -23.76 -8.20 3.17
CA PRO A 319 -24.50 -7.26 3.99
C PRO A 319 -23.93 -5.84 3.91
N GLN A 320 -22.62 -5.66 3.98
CA GLN A 320 -21.99 -4.34 3.92
C GLN A 320 -22.16 -3.66 2.55
N ALA A 321 -21.96 -4.41 1.46
CA ALA A 321 -22.16 -3.88 0.12
C ALA A 321 -23.63 -3.47 -0.08
N TYR A 322 -24.58 -4.31 0.38
CA TYR A 322 -26.01 -4.02 0.32
C TYR A 322 -26.38 -2.77 1.10
N GLU A 323 -26.00 -2.69 2.38
CA GLU A 323 -26.29 -1.54 3.25
C GLU A 323 -25.69 -0.24 2.71
N ARG A 324 -24.44 -0.33 2.20
CA ARG A 324 -23.77 0.84 1.64
C ARG A 324 -24.43 1.35 0.36
N CYS A 325 -24.82 0.46 -0.53
CA CYS A 325 -25.56 0.83 -1.74
C CYS A 325 -26.93 1.41 -1.39
N LEU A 326 -27.66 0.75 -0.48
CA LEU A 326 -28.98 1.20 -0.03
C LEU A 326 -28.95 2.58 0.63
N ALA A 327 -27.92 2.87 1.44
CA ALA A 327 -27.72 4.19 2.06
C ALA A 327 -27.50 5.32 1.03
N LEU A 328 -27.14 4.97 -0.20
CA LEU A 328 -26.99 5.89 -1.34
C LEU A 328 -28.18 5.87 -2.29
N GLY A 329 -29.24 5.15 -1.93
CA GLY A 329 -30.47 5.05 -2.71
C GLY A 329 -30.42 4.00 -3.83
N ILE A 330 -29.47 3.05 -3.78
CA ILE A 330 -29.32 1.99 -4.78
C ILE A 330 -29.66 0.64 -4.14
N ASP A 331 -30.79 0.04 -4.53
CA ASP A 331 -31.14 -1.32 -4.12
C ASP A 331 -30.55 -2.35 -5.09
N MET A 332 -29.37 -2.90 -4.75
CA MET A 332 -28.66 -3.88 -5.57
C MET A 332 -29.40 -5.22 -5.76
N THR A 333 -30.55 -5.42 -5.10
CA THR A 333 -31.42 -6.58 -5.35
C THR A 333 -32.33 -6.40 -6.55
N THR A 334 -32.51 -5.18 -7.04
CA THR A 334 -33.40 -4.80 -8.14
C THR A 334 -32.73 -3.85 -9.15
N GLU A 335 -31.64 -3.21 -8.78
CA GLU A 335 -30.98 -2.18 -9.59
C GLU A 335 -29.52 -2.53 -9.82
N ARG A 336 -28.98 -2.08 -10.95
CA ARG A 336 -27.56 -2.18 -11.27
C ARG A 336 -26.75 -1.18 -10.44
N VAL A 337 -25.60 -1.61 -9.91
CA VAL A 337 -24.71 -0.80 -9.10
C VAL A 337 -23.70 -0.08 -9.99
N PRO A 338 -23.65 1.27 -10.00
CA PRO A 338 -22.63 2.00 -10.76
C PRO A 338 -21.24 1.75 -10.17
N VAL A 339 -20.30 1.33 -11.01
CA VAL A 339 -18.93 0.99 -10.59
C VAL A 339 -17.88 1.61 -11.51
N VAL A 340 -16.70 1.87 -10.94
CA VAL A 340 -15.53 2.40 -11.62
C VAL A 340 -14.30 1.66 -11.11
N PRO A 341 -13.27 1.41 -11.94
CA PRO A 341 -12.00 0.94 -11.42
C PRO A 341 -11.40 1.96 -10.45
N ALA A 342 -10.71 1.46 -9.42
CA ALA A 342 -10.10 2.34 -8.43
C ALA A 342 -8.71 1.83 -8.02
N ALA A 343 -7.74 2.72 -7.86
CA ALA A 343 -6.40 2.38 -7.37
C ALA A 343 -6.52 1.71 -6.00
N HIS A 344 -5.88 0.54 -5.86
CA HIS A 344 -6.06 -0.34 -4.73
C HIS A 344 -4.77 -0.67 -3.99
N TYR A 345 -3.69 -0.95 -4.72
CA TYR A 345 -2.41 -1.36 -4.13
C TYR A 345 -1.22 -0.90 -4.98
N THR A 346 -0.18 -0.38 -4.33
CA THR A 346 1.10 0.00 -4.94
C THR A 346 2.06 -1.19 -4.81
N CYS A 347 2.39 -1.88 -5.91
CA CYS A 347 3.24 -3.08 -5.87
C CYS A 347 4.73 -2.76 -5.70
N GLY A 348 5.17 -1.62 -6.23
CA GLY A 348 6.51 -1.08 -6.04
C GLY A 348 6.66 -0.28 -4.75
N GLY A 349 7.85 0.24 -4.51
CA GLY A 349 8.16 1.02 -3.31
C GLY A 349 9.66 1.19 -3.10
N VAL A 350 10.05 1.40 -1.86
CA VAL A 350 11.45 1.51 -1.45
C VAL A 350 12.13 0.14 -1.52
N VAL A 351 13.28 0.05 -2.18
CA VAL A 351 14.07 -1.19 -2.26
C VAL A 351 14.54 -1.58 -0.87
N VAL A 352 14.26 -2.82 -0.48
CA VAL A 352 14.63 -3.36 0.82
C VAL A 352 15.17 -4.80 0.71
N ASN A 353 15.98 -5.20 1.68
CA ASN A 353 16.35 -6.60 1.83
C ASN A 353 15.29 -7.40 2.61
N GLN A 354 15.54 -8.69 2.84
CA GLN A 354 14.63 -9.58 3.59
C GLN A 354 14.32 -9.13 5.04
N HIS A 355 15.05 -8.16 5.57
CA HIS A 355 14.86 -7.60 6.91
C HIS A 355 14.20 -6.21 6.87
N GLY A 356 13.69 -5.78 5.73
CA GLY A 356 13.15 -4.44 5.56
C GLY A 356 14.19 -3.32 5.68
N ALA A 357 15.49 -3.62 5.75
CA ALA A 357 16.55 -2.61 5.79
C ALA A 357 16.71 -1.98 4.40
N THR A 358 16.99 -0.67 4.38
CA THR A 358 17.21 0.13 3.16
C THR A 358 18.67 0.41 2.91
N ASP A 359 19.00 1.05 1.77
CA ASP A 359 20.34 1.54 1.44
C ASP A 359 20.89 2.54 2.50
N VAL A 360 20.02 3.14 3.31
CA VAL A 360 20.42 4.13 4.32
C VAL A 360 20.44 3.48 5.70
N PRO A 361 21.62 3.34 6.35
CA PRO A 361 21.74 2.72 7.66
C PRO A 361 20.81 3.36 8.71
N GLY A 362 20.15 2.52 9.51
CA GLY A 362 19.21 2.96 10.53
C GLY A 362 17.82 3.26 10.03
N LEU A 363 17.57 3.14 8.71
CA LEU A 363 16.27 3.27 8.09
C LEU A 363 15.76 1.91 7.61
N TYR A 364 14.52 1.59 7.97
CA TYR A 364 13.81 0.38 7.56
C TYR A 364 12.49 0.75 6.91
N VAL A 365 12.02 -0.08 6.00
CA VAL A 365 10.70 0.08 5.38
C VAL A 365 9.99 -1.27 5.33
N VAL A 366 8.73 -1.31 5.77
CA VAL A 366 7.92 -2.54 5.81
C VAL A 366 6.50 -2.30 5.31
N GLY A 367 5.83 -3.36 4.86
CA GLY A 367 4.49 -3.31 4.27
C GLY A 367 4.47 -2.60 2.93
N GLU A 368 3.33 -2.08 2.51
CA GLU A 368 3.07 -1.54 1.17
C GLU A 368 3.99 -0.37 0.74
N SER A 369 4.78 0.21 1.66
CA SER A 369 5.80 1.20 1.30
C SER A 369 7.07 0.57 0.71
N ALA A 370 7.27 -0.73 0.90
CA ALA A 370 8.48 -1.48 0.53
C ALA A 370 8.33 -2.16 -0.83
N CYS A 371 9.40 -2.24 -1.59
CA CYS A 371 9.56 -3.13 -2.72
C CYS A 371 10.43 -4.32 -2.27
N THR A 372 9.78 -5.40 -1.90
CA THR A 372 10.42 -6.62 -1.36
C THR A 372 10.77 -7.63 -2.44
N GLY A 373 10.20 -7.45 -3.65
CA GLY A 373 10.26 -8.43 -4.73
C GLY A 373 9.16 -9.51 -4.67
N LEU A 374 8.25 -9.46 -3.68
CA LEU A 374 7.15 -10.41 -3.55
C LEU A 374 6.12 -10.27 -4.67
N HIS A 375 5.75 -9.06 -5.03
CA HIS A 375 4.58 -8.79 -5.88
C HIS A 375 4.86 -8.72 -7.38
N GLY A 376 6.12 -8.52 -7.77
CA GLY A 376 6.48 -8.38 -9.18
C GLY A 376 5.64 -7.34 -9.91
N ALA A 377 5.18 -7.67 -11.12
CA ALA A 377 4.37 -6.77 -11.95
C ALA A 377 2.87 -6.76 -11.58
N ASN A 378 2.42 -7.65 -10.69
CA ASN A 378 1.02 -7.70 -10.23
C ASN A 378 0.91 -8.48 -8.92
N ARG A 379 0.31 -7.86 -7.91
CA ARG A 379 0.10 -8.47 -6.60
C ARG A 379 -0.98 -9.55 -6.65
N MET A 380 -0.66 -10.75 -6.16
CA MET A 380 -1.67 -11.75 -5.87
C MET A 380 -2.52 -11.33 -4.65
N ALA A 381 -3.82 -11.55 -4.71
CA ALA A 381 -4.74 -11.20 -3.64
C ALA A 381 -4.31 -11.83 -2.30
N SER A 382 -4.56 -11.14 -1.19
CA SER A 382 -4.28 -11.60 0.19
C SER A 382 -2.81 -11.86 0.56
N ASN A 383 -1.84 -11.70 -0.36
CA ASN A 383 -0.41 -11.75 -0.05
C ASN A 383 0.10 -10.49 0.68
N SER A 384 -0.57 -9.34 0.53
CA SER A 384 -0.10 -8.08 1.13
C SER A 384 -0.17 -8.06 2.66
N LEU A 385 -1.19 -8.67 3.27
CA LEU A 385 -1.23 -8.81 4.73
C LEU A 385 -0.16 -9.79 5.22
N LEU A 386 0.06 -10.90 4.51
CA LEU A 386 1.15 -11.83 4.83
C LEU A 386 2.51 -11.13 4.80
N GLU A 387 2.79 -10.34 3.76
CA GLU A 387 4.00 -9.53 3.66
C GLU A 387 4.19 -8.63 4.88
N CYS A 388 3.12 -7.92 5.31
CA CYS A 388 3.18 -7.05 6.48
C CYS A 388 3.68 -7.78 7.72
N PHE A 389 3.20 -9.00 7.99
CA PHE A 389 3.55 -9.74 9.20
C PHE A 389 4.95 -10.39 9.11
N VAL A 390 5.27 -10.97 7.97
CA VAL A 390 6.57 -11.64 7.76
C VAL A 390 7.72 -10.63 7.81
N TYR A 391 7.60 -9.51 7.12
CA TYR A 391 8.65 -8.49 7.12
C TYR A 391 8.69 -7.70 8.43
N ALA A 392 7.55 -7.51 9.12
CA ALA A 392 7.55 -6.92 10.46
C ALA A 392 8.35 -7.78 11.45
N GLN A 393 8.16 -9.11 11.45
CA GLN A 393 8.91 -10.02 12.29
C GLN A 393 10.41 -9.99 11.96
N SER A 394 10.76 -10.14 10.69
CA SER A 394 12.16 -10.17 10.27
C SER A 394 12.89 -8.85 10.56
N ALA A 395 12.21 -7.71 10.39
CA ALA A 395 12.75 -6.41 10.73
C ALA A 395 12.94 -6.24 12.25
N ALA A 396 11.98 -6.70 13.06
CA ALA A 396 12.08 -6.64 14.51
C ALA A 396 13.29 -7.45 15.03
N GLU A 397 13.48 -8.68 14.53
CA GLU A 397 14.63 -9.53 14.86
C GLU A 397 15.97 -8.88 14.48
N HIS A 398 16.04 -8.30 13.27
CA HIS A 398 17.23 -7.64 12.79
C HIS A 398 17.55 -6.35 13.57
N ILE A 399 16.56 -5.51 13.84
CA ILE A 399 16.70 -4.29 14.65
C ILE A 399 17.20 -4.64 16.06
N ALA A 400 16.56 -5.59 16.73
CA ALA A 400 16.96 -6.02 18.07
C ALA A 400 18.43 -6.50 18.12
N THR A 401 18.84 -7.31 17.13
CA THR A 401 20.22 -7.78 16.99
C THR A 401 21.19 -6.64 16.72
N SER A 402 20.84 -5.71 15.84
CA SER A 402 21.68 -4.57 15.49
C SER A 402 21.90 -3.63 16.67
N LEU A 403 20.83 -3.35 17.44
CA LEU A 403 20.91 -2.49 18.63
C LEU A 403 21.70 -3.13 19.77
N SER A 404 21.60 -4.46 19.95
CA SER A 404 22.38 -5.17 21.00
C SER A 404 23.88 -5.21 20.71
N ARG A 405 24.29 -5.15 19.44
CA ARG A 405 25.71 -5.13 19.01
C ARG A 405 26.32 -3.72 19.05
N SER A 406 25.49 -2.68 19.04
CA SER A 406 25.96 -1.30 19.05
C SER A 406 26.41 -0.93 20.47
N SER A 407 27.72 -0.68 20.66
CA SER A 407 28.22 -0.16 21.95
C SER A 407 27.57 1.18 22.29
N PRO A 408 27.30 1.50 23.57
CA PRO A 408 26.72 2.77 23.99
C PRO A 408 27.47 4.03 23.52
N SER A 409 28.77 3.88 23.18
CA SER A 409 29.60 4.96 22.67
C SER A 409 29.44 5.24 21.16
N SER A 410 28.79 4.34 20.41
CA SER A 410 28.55 4.52 18.97
C SER A 410 27.16 5.14 18.67
N SER A 411 26.37 5.42 19.71
CA SER A 411 25.12 6.20 19.54
C SER A 411 25.50 7.54 18.92
N ALA A 412 24.88 7.89 17.80
CA ALA A 412 25.09 9.16 17.12
C ALA A 412 25.03 10.32 18.13
N THR A 413 26.21 10.85 18.49
CA THR A 413 26.38 11.89 19.52
C THR A 413 26.05 13.29 18.97
N GLY A 414 25.49 13.35 17.75
CA GLY A 414 25.04 14.61 17.17
C GLY A 414 23.76 15.10 17.86
N THR A 415 23.79 16.33 18.37
CA THR A 415 22.55 17.01 18.77
C THR A 415 21.61 17.01 17.59
N PRO A 416 20.36 16.53 17.71
CA PRO A 416 19.40 16.55 16.60
C PRO A 416 19.30 17.97 16.05
N ILE A 417 19.34 18.10 14.72
CA ILE A 417 19.09 19.38 14.06
C ILE A 417 17.66 19.80 14.41
N VAL A 418 17.53 20.89 15.13
CA VAL A 418 16.22 21.46 15.48
C VAL A 418 15.60 22.04 14.21
N TRP A 419 14.31 21.82 14.04
CA TRP A 419 13.56 22.42 12.93
C TRP A 419 13.57 23.94 13.04
N ASP A 420 13.91 24.62 11.93
CA ASP A 420 13.92 26.07 11.83
C ASP A 420 12.80 26.55 10.90
N ASP A 421 11.77 27.14 11.48
CA ASP A 421 10.64 27.75 10.78
C ASP A 421 10.65 29.30 10.85
N SER A 422 11.76 29.91 11.27
CA SER A 422 11.90 31.36 11.45
C SER A 422 11.71 32.17 10.15
N ARG A 423 11.81 31.52 8.98
CA ARG A 423 11.74 32.18 7.66
C ARG A 423 10.39 32.01 6.95
N VAL A 424 9.46 31.25 7.53
CA VAL A 424 8.16 30.99 6.93
C VAL A 424 7.07 31.85 7.59
N ARG A 425 6.00 32.09 6.86
CA ARG A 425 4.82 32.81 7.32
C ARG A 425 3.57 31.97 7.22
N ASP A 426 2.51 32.32 7.92
CA ASP A 426 1.21 31.66 7.75
C ASP A 426 0.67 31.92 6.34
N SER A 427 -0.05 30.95 5.79
CA SER A 427 -0.63 31.08 4.45
C SER A 427 -2.09 31.49 4.55
N ASP A 428 -2.44 32.56 3.86
CA ASP A 428 -3.80 33.07 3.75
C ASP A 428 -4.64 32.26 2.72
N GLU A 429 -3.99 31.48 1.83
CA GLU A 429 -4.64 30.83 0.70
C GLU A 429 -4.51 29.31 0.75
N LYS A 430 -5.55 28.62 1.25
CA LYS A 430 -5.64 27.15 1.18
C LYS A 430 -6.04 26.62 -0.20
N VAL A 431 -6.57 27.49 -1.05
CA VAL A 431 -7.10 27.15 -2.39
C VAL A 431 -6.03 26.55 -3.29
N VAL A 432 -4.78 27.04 -3.20
CA VAL A 432 -3.65 26.56 -4.03
C VAL A 432 -3.39 25.07 -3.83
N ILE A 433 -3.29 24.63 -2.58
CA ILE A 433 -3.04 23.20 -2.26
C ILE A 433 -4.21 22.34 -2.69
N GLN A 434 -5.44 22.81 -2.47
CA GLN A 434 -6.64 22.05 -2.85
C GLN A 434 -6.77 21.93 -4.38
N HIS A 435 -6.45 22.98 -5.11
CA HIS A 435 -6.44 22.97 -6.59
C HIS A 435 -5.40 21.98 -7.12
N ASN A 436 -4.14 22.09 -6.67
CA ASN A 436 -3.05 21.23 -7.12
C ASN A 436 -3.32 19.75 -6.77
N TRP A 437 -3.97 19.48 -5.63
CA TRP A 437 -4.40 18.15 -5.23
C TRP A 437 -5.40 17.53 -6.21
N GLN A 438 -6.42 18.30 -6.61
CA GLN A 438 -7.42 17.83 -7.57
C GLN A 438 -6.83 17.65 -8.97
N GLU A 439 -5.98 18.57 -9.38
CA GLU A 439 -5.30 18.53 -10.68
C GLU A 439 -4.38 17.31 -10.79
N LEU A 440 -3.50 17.07 -9.80
CA LEU A 440 -2.60 15.91 -9.80
C LEU A 440 -3.37 14.60 -9.91
N ARG A 441 -4.40 14.41 -9.09
CA ARG A 441 -5.17 13.18 -9.06
C ARG A 441 -5.94 12.93 -10.35
N ARG A 442 -6.45 13.98 -10.99
CA ARG A 442 -7.08 13.90 -12.30
C ARG A 442 -6.06 13.57 -13.38
N LEU A 443 -4.91 14.26 -13.37
CA LEU A 443 -3.81 13.99 -14.30
C LEU A 443 -3.36 12.53 -14.25
N MET A 444 -3.10 12.03 -13.05
CA MET A 444 -2.67 10.64 -12.85
C MET A 444 -3.74 9.64 -13.33
N TRP A 445 -5.02 9.93 -13.07
CA TRP A 445 -6.12 9.09 -13.54
C TRP A 445 -6.22 9.07 -15.07
N ASP A 446 -6.20 10.23 -15.70
CA ASP A 446 -6.46 10.37 -17.14
C ASP A 446 -5.28 9.91 -18.00
N TYR A 447 -4.02 10.09 -17.52
CA TYR A 447 -2.81 9.88 -18.32
C TYR A 447 -1.89 8.76 -17.84
N VAL A 448 -1.90 8.43 -16.54
CA VAL A 448 -0.98 7.46 -15.90
C VAL A 448 -1.76 6.26 -15.33
N GLY A 449 -3.04 6.17 -15.62
CA GLY A 449 -3.94 5.14 -15.11
C GLY A 449 -3.71 3.75 -15.70
N ILE A 450 -4.81 3.07 -16.06
CA ILE A 450 -4.82 1.66 -16.44
C ILE A 450 -4.22 1.44 -17.83
N VAL A 451 -4.64 2.26 -18.82
CA VAL A 451 -4.12 2.21 -20.19
C VAL A 451 -3.29 3.46 -20.48
N ARG A 452 -2.03 3.25 -20.81
CA ARG A 452 -1.02 4.30 -21.02
C ARG A 452 -0.60 4.38 -22.47
N THR A 453 -0.02 5.53 -22.85
CA THR A 453 0.74 5.73 -24.10
C THR A 453 1.97 6.57 -23.76
N SER A 454 3.04 6.45 -24.53
CA SER A 454 4.26 7.24 -24.36
C SER A 454 3.97 8.73 -24.35
N ARG A 455 3.14 9.21 -25.29
CA ARG A 455 2.72 10.61 -25.38
C ARG A 455 1.97 11.10 -24.11
N ARG A 456 1.10 10.26 -23.53
CA ARG A 456 0.38 10.60 -22.29
C ARG A 456 1.35 10.69 -21.12
N LEU A 457 2.30 9.75 -21.01
CA LEU A 457 3.31 9.75 -19.96
C LEU A 457 4.23 10.99 -20.05
N GLU A 458 4.68 11.37 -21.25
CA GLU A 458 5.46 12.59 -21.48
C GLU A 458 4.70 13.85 -21.05
N TYR A 459 3.41 13.95 -21.41
CA TYR A 459 2.56 15.04 -20.97
C TYR A 459 2.40 15.09 -19.45
N ALA A 460 2.16 13.92 -18.83
CA ALA A 460 2.04 13.82 -17.37
C ALA A 460 3.34 14.22 -16.68
N ALA A 461 4.51 13.75 -17.15
CA ALA A 461 5.82 14.10 -16.60
C ALA A 461 6.04 15.62 -16.62
N ALA A 462 5.79 16.28 -17.76
CA ALA A 462 5.94 17.74 -17.88
C ALA A 462 5.01 18.49 -16.91
N ARG A 463 3.76 18.04 -16.78
CA ARG A 463 2.81 18.73 -15.90
C ARG A 463 3.11 18.51 -14.41
N ILE A 464 3.51 17.30 -14.01
CA ILE A 464 3.92 17.00 -12.63
C ILE A 464 5.15 17.82 -12.24
N ALA A 465 6.12 18.01 -13.14
CA ALA A 465 7.30 18.83 -12.89
C ALA A 465 6.93 20.30 -12.58
N LEU A 466 5.92 20.86 -13.25
CA LEU A 466 5.40 22.20 -12.93
C LEU A 466 4.74 22.23 -11.54
N LEU A 467 3.90 21.23 -11.23
CA LEU A 467 3.27 21.12 -9.90
C LEU A 467 4.32 20.98 -8.78
N GLU A 468 5.38 20.21 -9.02
CA GLU A 468 6.48 20.05 -8.06
C GLU A 468 7.18 21.39 -7.78
N GLN A 469 7.44 22.20 -8.81
CA GLN A 469 8.01 23.53 -8.64
C GLN A 469 7.08 24.45 -7.84
N GLU A 470 5.79 24.44 -8.10
CA GLU A 470 4.80 25.24 -7.37
C GLU A 470 4.73 24.82 -5.89
N VAL A 471 4.60 23.51 -5.63
CA VAL A 471 4.56 22.94 -4.29
C VAL A 471 5.85 23.24 -3.53
N SER A 472 7.03 23.10 -4.17
CA SER A 472 8.33 23.40 -3.55
C SER A 472 8.47 24.87 -3.18
N ARG A 473 8.02 25.78 -4.05
CA ARG A 473 8.01 27.23 -3.75
C ARG A 473 7.09 27.57 -2.59
N TYR A 474 5.92 26.93 -2.54
CA TYR A 474 4.96 27.11 -1.47
C TYR A 474 5.50 26.56 -0.14
N TYR A 475 6.09 25.36 -0.15
CA TYR A 475 6.71 24.72 1.00
C TYR A 475 7.86 25.56 1.60
N GLY A 476 8.67 26.21 0.76
CA GLY A 476 9.78 27.06 1.22
C GLY A 476 9.37 28.42 1.77
N ARG A 477 8.09 28.84 1.63
CA ARG A 477 7.62 30.18 2.03
C ARG A 477 6.61 30.18 3.15
N PHE A 478 5.88 29.10 3.32
CA PHE A 478 4.75 29.04 4.23
C PHE A 478 4.94 27.95 5.31
N GLN A 479 4.28 28.17 6.44
CA GLN A 479 4.23 27.13 7.49
C GLN A 479 3.67 25.83 6.95
N ILE A 480 4.33 24.75 7.31
CA ILE A 480 3.91 23.42 6.86
C ILE A 480 2.58 23.02 7.51
N THR A 481 1.75 22.40 6.69
CA THR A 481 0.48 21.82 7.11
C THR A 481 0.39 20.39 6.60
N ARG A 482 -0.46 19.56 7.19
CA ARG A 482 -0.67 18.19 6.72
C ARG A 482 -1.01 18.12 5.22
N PRO A 483 -1.99 18.91 4.70
CA PRO A 483 -2.28 18.90 3.25
C PRO A 483 -1.07 19.27 2.37
N LEU A 484 -0.22 20.18 2.83
CA LEU A 484 0.99 20.57 2.09
C LEU A 484 2.03 19.46 2.10
N LEU A 485 2.25 18.77 3.22
CA LEU A 485 3.15 17.62 3.30
C LEU A 485 2.67 16.47 2.41
N GLU A 486 1.39 16.11 2.51
CA GLU A 486 0.79 15.07 1.70
C GLU A 486 0.86 15.42 0.20
N MET A 487 0.64 16.68 -0.18
CA MET A 487 0.76 17.15 -1.56
C MET A 487 2.22 17.07 -2.06
N ARG A 488 3.19 17.52 -1.25
CA ARG A 488 4.61 17.40 -1.56
C ARG A 488 5.03 15.95 -1.82
N ASN A 489 4.64 15.05 -0.92
CA ASN A 489 4.97 13.64 -1.03
C ASN A 489 4.29 12.99 -2.23
N LEU A 490 3.00 13.27 -2.43
CA LEU A 490 2.23 12.69 -3.52
C LEU A 490 2.72 13.15 -4.89
N THR A 491 3.09 14.42 -5.05
CA THR A 491 3.68 14.95 -6.28
C THR A 491 5.00 14.24 -6.60
N GLN A 492 5.87 14.07 -5.60
CA GLN A 492 7.14 13.37 -5.78
C GLN A 492 6.94 11.89 -6.14
N VAL A 493 6.05 11.18 -5.45
CA VAL A 493 5.77 9.77 -5.76
C VAL A 493 5.14 9.63 -7.15
N SER A 494 4.26 10.56 -7.54
CA SER A 494 3.68 10.58 -8.89
C SER A 494 4.75 10.77 -9.97
N GLN A 495 5.74 11.63 -9.73
CA GLN A 495 6.89 11.77 -10.63
C GLN A 495 7.68 10.47 -10.76
N LEU A 496 7.94 9.78 -9.64
CA LEU A 496 8.63 8.49 -9.64
C LEU A 496 7.82 7.41 -10.38
N MET A 497 6.48 7.37 -10.18
CA MET A 497 5.58 6.46 -10.92
C MET A 497 5.66 6.69 -12.43
N VAL A 498 5.64 7.95 -12.86
CA VAL A 498 5.72 8.31 -14.29
C VAL A 498 7.11 7.98 -14.85
N SER A 499 8.17 8.21 -14.09
CA SER A 499 9.53 7.87 -14.51
C SER A 499 9.70 6.36 -14.73
N CYS A 500 9.24 5.52 -13.79
CA CYS A 500 9.22 4.06 -13.96
C CYS A 500 8.39 3.65 -15.19
N ALA A 501 7.16 4.21 -15.33
CA ALA A 501 6.27 3.88 -16.44
C ALA A 501 6.83 4.30 -17.81
N SER A 502 7.51 5.42 -17.89
CA SER A 502 8.14 5.91 -19.14
C SER A 502 9.37 5.10 -19.53
N GLY A 503 10.12 4.60 -18.54
CA GLY A 503 11.28 3.74 -18.77
C GLY A 503 10.90 2.35 -19.28
N ARG A 504 9.72 1.82 -18.90
CA ARG A 504 9.27 0.47 -19.28
C ARG A 504 8.64 0.47 -20.67
N ARG A 505 9.36 -0.06 -21.66
CA ARG A 505 8.92 -0.17 -23.06
C ARG A 505 8.37 -1.56 -23.38
N GLU A 506 7.44 -2.03 -22.56
CA GLU A 506 6.71 -3.28 -22.70
C GLU A 506 5.35 -3.16 -22.02
N SER A 507 4.46 -4.14 -22.22
CA SER A 507 3.28 -4.34 -21.40
C SER A 507 3.43 -5.61 -20.58
N ARG A 508 3.37 -5.48 -19.24
CA ARG A 508 3.57 -6.59 -18.29
C ARG A 508 2.72 -6.36 -17.03
N GLY A 509 1.94 -7.37 -16.64
CA GLY A 509 1.09 -7.29 -15.46
C GLY A 509 0.19 -6.04 -15.46
N LEU A 510 0.34 -5.20 -14.44
CA LEU A 510 -0.44 -3.99 -14.26
C LEU A 510 -0.01 -2.81 -15.15
N HIS A 511 1.17 -2.86 -15.74
CA HIS A 511 1.62 -1.85 -16.69
C HIS A 511 1.21 -2.22 -18.11
N PHE A 512 0.25 -1.50 -18.67
CA PHE A 512 -0.17 -1.64 -20.06
C PHE A 512 0.07 -0.34 -20.83
N ASN A 513 0.94 -0.40 -21.84
CA ASN A 513 1.24 0.71 -22.74
C ASN A 513 0.86 0.31 -24.17
N SER A 514 -0.14 0.97 -24.75
CA SER A 514 -0.62 0.62 -26.09
C SER A 514 0.40 0.85 -27.22
N ASP A 515 1.46 1.64 -26.98
CA ASP A 515 2.56 1.80 -27.94
C ASP A 515 3.56 0.63 -27.87
N TYR A 516 3.54 -0.16 -26.78
CA TYR A 516 4.37 -1.34 -26.53
C TYR A 516 3.49 -2.46 -25.94
N PRO A 517 2.59 -3.08 -26.74
CA PRO A 517 1.58 -4.00 -26.22
C PRO A 517 2.14 -5.34 -25.74
N ASP A 518 3.32 -5.73 -26.24
CA ASP A 518 3.93 -7.03 -25.95
C ASP A 518 4.90 -6.96 -24.76
N ALA A 519 5.04 -8.07 -24.05
CA ALA A 519 6.05 -8.23 -23.00
C ALA A 519 7.42 -8.52 -23.62
N LEU A 520 8.48 -7.93 -23.06
CA LEU A 520 9.85 -8.26 -23.43
C LEU A 520 10.25 -9.65 -22.89
N PRO A 521 11.19 -10.36 -23.54
CA PRO A 521 11.68 -11.64 -23.04
C PRO A 521 12.28 -11.57 -21.65
N ASP A 522 13.05 -10.53 -21.37
CA ASP A 522 13.69 -10.29 -20.07
C ASP A 522 12.79 -9.41 -19.22
N ALA A 523 12.39 -9.94 -18.06
CA ALA A 523 11.64 -9.20 -17.06
C ALA A 523 12.63 -8.50 -16.12
N LEU A 524 12.77 -7.18 -16.24
CA LEU A 524 13.68 -6.37 -15.43
C LEU A 524 12.92 -5.40 -14.53
N ASP A 525 13.41 -5.20 -13.31
CA ASP A 525 12.86 -4.19 -12.40
C ASP A 525 13.11 -2.76 -12.92
N SER A 526 12.15 -1.86 -12.76
CA SER A 526 12.34 -0.43 -12.97
C SER A 526 12.89 0.21 -11.71
N VAL A 527 14.21 0.34 -11.58
CA VAL A 527 14.84 0.94 -10.41
C VAL A 527 15.23 2.38 -10.69
N LEU A 528 14.84 3.27 -9.79
CA LEU A 528 15.25 4.66 -9.79
C LEU A 528 16.25 4.92 -8.66
N ILE A 529 17.30 5.67 -8.97
CA ILE A 529 18.39 6.00 -8.05
C ILE A 529 18.29 7.50 -7.72
N PRO A 530 18.17 7.88 -6.44
CA PRO A 530 18.08 9.31 -6.09
C PRO A 530 19.43 10.02 -6.24
N PRO A 531 19.44 11.35 -6.50
CA PRO A 531 20.69 12.10 -6.74
C PRO A 531 21.69 12.09 -5.57
N ASN A 532 21.21 11.81 -4.36
CA ASN A 532 22.01 11.75 -3.13
C ASN A 532 22.26 10.31 -2.66
N PHE A 533 22.14 9.34 -3.54
CA PHE A 533 22.46 7.95 -3.27
C PHE A 533 23.95 7.75 -2.99
N ASP A 534 24.24 6.95 -1.98
CA ASP A 534 25.60 6.55 -1.66
C ASP A 534 25.83 5.09 -2.07
N PRO A 535 26.55 4.84 -3.17
CA PRO A 535 26.75 3.48 -3.68
C PRO A 535 27.55 2.57 -2.72
N THR A 536 28.28 3.15 -1.77
CA THR A 536 29.01 2.36 -0.77
C THR A 536 28.12 1.75 0.31
N LEU A 537 26.87 2.22 0.40
CA LEU A 537 25.84 1.77 1.33
C LEU A 537 24.77 0.91 0.64
N ALA A 538 24.89 0.71 -0.68
CA ALA A 538 23.94 -0.07 -1.45
C ALA A 538 23.73 -1.47 -0.84
N LEU A 539 22.47 -1.86 -0.73
CA LEU A 539 22.14 -3.24 -0.33
C LEU A 539 22.62 -4.22 -1.41
N ASP A 540 23.22 -5.32 -0.97
CA ASP A 540 23.38 -6.50 -1.81
C ASP A 540 22.00 -7.07 -2.15
N GLY A 541 21.67 -7.18 -3.43
CA GLY A 541 20.36 -7.68 -3.82
C GLY A 541 20.21 -7.81 -5.33
N PRO A 542 19.14 -8.42 -5.83
CA PRO A 542 18.91 -8.70 -7.25
C PRO A 542 18.85 -7.47 -8.17
N VAL A 543 19.03 -6.28 -7.61
CA VAL A 543 18.98 -4.98 -8.29
C VAL A 543 20.25 -4.69 -9.13
N ASP A 544 21.28 -5.53 -9.06
CA ASP A 544 22.57 -5.30 -9.75
C ASP A 544 22.54 -5.53 -11.28
N GLN A 545 21.38 -5.79 -11.88
CA GLN A 545 21.28 -6.15 -13.31
C GLN A 545 20.54 -5.12 -14.18
N LEU A 546 20.35 -3.90 -13.72
CA LEU A 546 19.61 -2.91 -14.51
C LEU A 546 20.52 -2.08 -15.41
N PRO A 547 20.11 -1.88 -16.70
CA PRO A 547 20.70 -0.83 -17.50
C PRO A 547 20.40 0.54 -16.88
N GLU A 548 21.40 1.41 -16.79
CA GLU A 548 21.21 2.82 -16.45
C GLU A 548 20.21 3.43 -17.44
N TYR A 549 19.06 3.83 -16.96
CA TYR A 549 18.14 4.67 -17.72
C TYR A 549 18.58 6.12 -17.60
N PRO A 550 18.79 6.84 -18.73
CA PRO A 550 19.25 8.22 -18.73
C PRO A 550 18.25 9.20 -18.10
#